data_f17e69bd3a015459e4afdd08d1497b53
#
_entry.id   f17e69bd3a015459e4afdd08d1497b53
#
_cell.length_a   1.000
_cell.length_b   1.000
_cell.length_c   1.000
_cell.angle_alpha   90.00
_cell.angle_beta   90.00
_cell.angle_gamma   90.00
#
_symmetry.space_group_name_H-M   'P 1'
#
loop_
_entity.id
_entity.type
_entity.pdbx_description
1 polymer ?
#
loop_
_entity_poly.entity_id
_entity_poly.type
_entity_poly.pdbx_seq_one_letter_code
_entity_poly.pdbx_strand_id
1 'polypeptide(L)'
;MPPLRSPAARAALAAILCTANSAAAQLIQIKTLPIADGDQFQFFPSASVGLGGVSIALRDSLLDPFTNPAKASRLSEKTKGTFFGSPTSYSISHNAGGGRTFPLGGILRSGSSFGGFAVAIQEIDKIDDPNIVVSPVVDLFNPDGSVLRQPASPSRQNRFAFGTLGHVFERAGMSVGVSALASSLHDIDGVDLLYAGSRGVRQHGGEVDLRLGVLKEWAGGKSMEATLLHDRFNMNQDVTWADQVWDPNTRSFAFRERVDHNLDHTNTWGLHLGYSQPFADSGWRIGGIVTTNLMSHPKLPDYQIAQVMTIPWDPGHSAAYDVGVGIAKARGLTTFGVDAVFEPIKTHTWGEAPAPIVTDTRTLPAGSKTTENFFTFSNAILRTGLGRDIPIDTVHGALKSIRLELGLALRSINYSLDQFDHVAESNRQQDESWMEWTRTWGFGMRFSDLELRYTGRMSTGNGRPGIQNNNGGILFAAGDAAGKNFLSAPSGALSLTGVKVTTHQISVSVPIR
;
A
#
# COMPACT_ATOMS: atom_id res chain seq x y z
N MET A 1 -21.18 5.18 -33.31
CA MET A 1 -21.46 4.06 -32.39
C MET A 1 -22.73 4.37 -31.63
N PRO A 2 -23.75 3.50 -31.60
CA PRO A 2 -24.98 3.78 -30.88
C PRO A 2 -24.73 3.69 -29.37
N PRO A 3 -25.37 4.51 -28.53
CA PRO A 3 -25.20 4.48 -27.07
C PRO A 3 -25.86 3.23 -26.50
N LEU A 4 -25.12 2.51 -25.67
CA LEU A 4 -25.62 1.38 -24.86
C LEU A 4 -26.75 1.86 -23.94
N ARG A 5 -28.00 1.58 -24.34
CA ARG A 5 -29.23 1.96 -23.65
C ARG A 5 -29.83 0.83 -22.80
N SER A 6 -29.02 0.05 -22.09
CA SER A 6 -29.56 -0.96 -21.18
C SER A 6 -29.19 -0.59 -19.73
N PRO A 7 -30.18 -0.45 -18.83
CA PRO A 7 -29.91 -0.19 -17.41
C PRO A 7 -29.12 -1.34 -16.76
N ALA A 8 -29.24 -2.58 -17.27
CA ALA A 8 -28.47 -3.71 -16.82
C ALA A 8 -26.97 -3.59 -17.17
N ALA A 9 -26.61 -3.02 -18.34
CA ALA A 9 -25.21 -2.77 -18.69
C ALA A 9 -24.58 -1.63 -17.87
N ARG A 10 -25.37 -0.66 -17.45
CA ARG A 10 -24.94 0.41 -16.54
C ARG A 10 -24.82 -0.10 -15.08
N ALA A 11 -25.70 -0.98 -14.66
CA ALA A 11 -25.62 -1.63 -13.34
C ALA A 11 -24.44 -2.61 -13.25
N ALA A 12 -24.12 -3.35 -14.33
CA ALA A 12 -22.96 -4.22 -14.38
C ALA A 12 -21.63 -3.43 -14.40
N LEU A 13 -21.61 -2.24 -15.03
CA LEU A 13 -20.43 -1.36 -15.02
C LEU A 13 -20.28 -0.60 -13.70
N ALA A 14 -21.35 -0.37 -12.95
CA ALA A 14 -21.35 0.30 -11.66
C ALA A 14 -21.01 -0.63 -10.46
N ALA A 15 -20.96 -1.95 -10.69
CA ALA A 15 -20.68 -2.94 -9.63
C ALA A 15 -19.18 -3.26 -9.46
N ILE A 16 -18.29 -2.52 -10.11
CA ILE A 16 -16.87 -2.85 -10.20
C ILE A 16 -16.05 -1.65 -9.79
N LEU A 17 -15.64 -1.48 -8.54
CA LEU A 17 -14.64 -0.49 -8.14
C LEU A 17 -14.39 -0.43 -6.61
N CYS A 18 -13.18 -0.68 -6.02
CA CYS A 18 -12.60 -0.12 -4.79
C CYS A 18 -11.41 -0.81 -4.15
N THR A 19 -10.55 -0.15 -3.47
CA THR A 19 -9.21 -0.52 -3.03
C THR A 19 -9.07 -0.67 -1.52
N ALA A 20 -7.97 -0.88 -0.88
CA ALA A 20 -6.56 -0.71 -0.94
C ALA A 20 -5.75 -1.58 0.05
N ASN A 21 -4.49 -1.66 -0.17
CA ASN A 21 -3.32 -2.09 0.59
C ASN A 21 -3.38 -3.32 1.48
N SER A 22 -2.91 -4.42 0.95
CA SER A 22 -1.75 -5.18 1.38
C SER A 22 -1.68 -6.55 0.72
N ALA A 23 -0.51 -7.14 0.72
CA ALA A 23 -0.21 -8.46 0.16
C ALA A 23 -0.59 -8.62 -1.32
N ALA A 24 0.04 -7.80 -2.17
CA ALA A 24 0.22 -8.03 -3.58
C ALA A 24 -0.94 -7.75 -4.54
N ALA A 25 -0.59 -7.09 -5.60
CA ALA A 25 -1.13 -7.15 -6.98
C ALA A 25 -2.63 -6.94 -7.22
N GLN A 26 -3.50 -6.96 -6.22
CA GLN A 26 -4.95 -6.84 -6.41
C GLN A 26 -5.58 -5.64 -5.72
N LEU A 27 -4.88 -5.05 -4.76
CA LEU A 27 -5.27 -3.79 -4.15
C LEU A 27 -4.42 -2.66 -4.75
N ILE A 28 -5.08 -1.72 -5.41
CA ILE A 28 -4.44 -0.61 -6.12
C ILE A 28 -4.17 0.51 -5.12
N GLN A 29 -2.92 0.87 -4.94
CA GLN A 29 -2.51 1.90 -4.00
C GLN A 29 -2.71 3.29 -4.59
N ILE A 30 -3.53 4.12 -3.94
CA ILE A 30 -3.61 5.54 -4.24
C ILE A 30 -2.46 6.25 -3.53
N LYS A 31 -1.53 6.80 -4.29
CA LYS A 31 -0.31 7.37 -3.75
C LYS A 31 -0.16 8.81 -4.19
N THR A 32 -0.25 9.73 -3.23
CA THR A 32 -0.04 11.17 -3.45
C THR A 32 1.33 11.64 -2.98
N LEU A 33 2.14 10.74 -2.41
CA LEU A 33 3.47 11.00 -1.89
C LEU A 33 4.49 10.03 -2.44
N PRO A 34 5.71 10.47 -2.78
CA PRO A 34 6.78 9.57 -3.14
C PRO A 34 7.35 8.85 -1.91
N ILE A 35 7.51 7.54 -2.00
CA ILE A 35 8.25 6.62 -1.09
C ILE A 35 8.22 6.96 0.41
N ALA A 36 7.12 7.47 0.94
CA ALA A 36 7.05 7.88 2.34
C ALA A 36 6.64 6.74 3.30
N ASP A 37 6.03 5.69 2.77
CA ASP A 37 5.32 4.64 3.51
C ASP A 37 6.11 3.34 3.66
N GLY A 38 7.31 3.26 3.11
CA GLY A 38 8.14 2.05 3.18
C GLY A 38 7.46 0.82 2.55
N ASP A 39 7.95 -0.35 2.93
CA ASP A 39 7.45 -1.65 2.45
C ASP A 39 6.68 -2.39 3.56
N GLN A 40 6.01 -1.68 4.42
CA GLN A 40 5.39 -2.17 5.64
C GLN A 40 4.50 -3.41 5.45
N PHE A 41 3.70 -3.44 4.38
CA PHE A 41 2.73 -4.51 4.16
C PHE A 41 3.22 -5.63 3.25
N GLN A 42 4.50 -5.65 2.87
CA GLN A 42 5.08 -6.70 2.01
C GLN A 42 5.77 -7.79 2.84
N PHE A 43 5.01 -8.52 3.61
CA PHE A 43 5.55 -9.51 4.53
C PHE A 43 5.36 -10.97 4.11
N PHE A 44 4.49 -11.28 3.14
CA PHE A 44 4.39 -12.64 2.63
C PHE A 44 5.62 -13.04 1.78
N PRO A 45 6.03 -14.31 1.83
CA PRO A 45 7.14 -14.78 1.00
C PRO A 45 6.76 -14.70 -0.47
N SER A 46 7.74 -14.36 -1.31
CA SER A 46 7.56 -14.28 -2.75
C SER A 46 8.80 -14.79 -3.47
N ALA A 47 8.58 -15.49 -4.57
CA ALA A 47 9.63 -15.93 -5.47
C ALA A 47 9.91 -14.92 -6.60
N SER A 48 9.11 -13.88 -6.72
CA SER A 48 9.20 -12.89 -7.81
C SER A 48 9.79 -11.54 -7.38
N VAL A 49 9.91 -11.26 -6.08
CA VAL A 49 10.45 -9.98 -5.59
C VAL A 49 11.87 -9.75 -6.11
N GLY A 50 12.75 -10.76 -6.08
CA GLY A 50 14.09 -10.65 -6.64
C GLY A 50 14.11 -10.41 -8.15
N LEU A 51 13.00 -10.71 -8.84
CA LEU A 51 12.76 -10.49 -10.27
C LEU A 51 11.99 -9.18 -10.55
N GLY A 52 12.07 -8.17 -9.70
CA GLY A 52 11.37 -6.91 -9.87
C GLY A 52 9.85 -6.99 -9.63
N GLY A 53 9.35 -8.08 -9.05
CA GLY A 53 7.92 -8.29 -8.83
C GLY A 53 7.13 -8.69 -10.08
N VAL A 54 7.80 -9.24 -11.12
CA VAL A 54 7.13 -9.78 -12.32
C VAL A 54 6.19 -10.90 -11.91
N SER A 55 4.90 -10.82 -12.28
CA SER A 55 3.85 -11.74 -11.79
C SER A 55 2.78 -12.09 -12.82
N ILE A 56 2.57 -11.30 -13.88
CA ILE A 56 1.43 -11.47 -14.79
C ILE A 56 1.55 -12.78 -15.61
N ALA A 57 2.72 -13.03 -16.18
CA ALA A 57 2.99 -14.26 -16.93
C ALA A 57 3.85 -15.26 -16.18
N LEU A 58 4.37 -14.90 -15.00
CA LEU A 58 5.23 -15.72 -14.15
C LEU A 58 4.44 -16.18 -12.92
N ARG A 59 4.51 -17.47 -12.60
CA ARG A 59 3.88 -18.03 -11.39
C ARG A 59 4.78 -17.81 -10.18
N ASP A 60 4.21 -17.33 -9.10
CA ASP A 60 4.86 -17.22 -7.81
C ASP A 60 4.25 -18.22 -6.81
N SER A 61 4.85 -19.39 -6.68
CA SER A 61 4.32 -20.46 -5.84
C SER A 61 4.28 -20.13 -4.34
N LEU A 62 5.01 -19.10 -3.91
CA LEU A 62 5.03 -18.66 -2.51
C LEU A 62 3.96 -17.60 -2.25
N LEU A 63 3.82 -16.62 -3.14
CA LEU A 63 2.91 -15.50 -2.97
C LEU A 63 1.49 -15.77 -3.51
N ASP A 64 1.38 -16.49 -4.60
CA ASP A 64 0.12 -16.77 -5.29
C ASP A 64 -1.04 -17.23 -4.35
N PRO A 65 -0.83 -18.10 -3.34
CA PRO A 65 -1.88 -18.53 -2.42
C PRO A 65 -2.46 -17.42 -1.54
N PHE A 66 -1.69 -16.36 -1.30
CA PHE A 66 -2.10 -15.21 -0.48
C PHE A 66 -2.82 -14.15 -1.32
N THR A 67 -2.61 -14.13 -2.61
CA THR A 67 -3.27 -13.18 -3.53
C THR A 67 -4.61 -13.72 -4.04
N ASN A 68 -4.62 -14.97 -4.48
CA ASN A 68 -5.82 -15.69 -4.90
C ASN A 68 -5.88 -17.04 -4.17
N PRO A 69 -6.80 -17.22 -3.21
CA PRO A 69 -6.85 -18.43 -2.40
C PRO A 69 -6.99 -19.73 -3.21
N ALA A 70 -7.60 -19.68 -4.41
CA ALA A 70 -7.71 -20.83 -5.29
C ALA A 70 -6.36 -21.33 -5.83
N LYS A 71 -5.32 -20.47 -5.88
CA LYS A 71 -3.98 -20.84 -6.36
C LYS A 71 -3.21 -21.74 -5.39
N ALA A 72 -3.64 -21.86 -4.13
CA ALA A 72 -3.10 -22.85 -3.20
C ALA A 72 -3.29 -24.30 -3.70
N SER A 73 -4.24 -24.53 -4.61
CA SER A 73 -4.43 -25.80 -5.31
C SER A 73 -3.22 -26.25 -6.15
N ARG A 74 -2.33 -25.31 -6.53
CA ARG A 74 -1.12 -25.59 -7.33
C ARG A 74 -0.01 -26.28 -6.56
N LEU A 75 -0.16 -26.48 -5.25
CA LEU A 75 0.73 -27.35 -4.51
C LEU A 75 0.74 -28.75 -5.14
N SER A 76 1.93 -29.26 -5.39
CA SER A 76 2.11 -30.59 -5.99
C SER A 76 1.49 -31.67 -5.09
N GLU A 77 0.86 -32.67 -5.67
CA GLU A 77 0.35 -33.85 -4.92
C GLU A 77 1.47 -34.58 -4.16
N LYS A 78 2.71 -34.48 -4.64
CA LYS A 78 3.90 -35.04 -3.95
C LYS A 78 4.31 -34.21 -2.74
N THR A 79 3.90 -32.95 -2.70
CA THR A 79 4.18 -32.03 -1.61
C THR A 79 2.87 -31.75 -0.90
N LYS A 80 2.63 -32.43 0.22
CA LYS A 80 1.39 -32.28 1.00
C LYS A 80 1.25 -30.88 1.59
N GLY A 81 2.33 -30.12 1.65
CA GLY A 81 2.31 -28.77 2.13
C GLY A 81 3.67 -28.11 2.12
N THR A 82 3.71 -26.84 2.49
CA THR A 82 4.92 -26.07 2.70
C THR A 82 4.74 -25.20 3.91
N PHE A 83 5.64 -25.29 4.89
CA PHE A 83 5.77 -24.30 5.94
C PHE A 83 6.81 -23.26 5.54
N PHE A 84 6.62 -22.02 5.97
CA PHE A 84 7.55 -20.94 5.71
C PHE A 84 7.69 -20.00 6.90
N GLY A 85 8.86 -19.36 6.99
CA GLY A 85 9.11 -18.17 7.78
C GLY A 85 9.85 -17.16 6.90
N SER A 86 9.43 -15.91 6.90
CA SER A 86 10.06 -14.89 6.03
C SER A 86 10.28 -13.55 6.75
N PRO A 87 11.18 -13.54 7.77
CA PRO A 87 11.54 -12.29 8.43
C PRO A 87 11.96 -11.23 7.41
N THR A 88 11.34 -10.07 7.53
CA THR A 88 11.54 -8.93 6.65
C THR A 88 11.89 -7.72 7.49
N SER A 89 12.85 -6.92 7.03
CA SER A 89 13.17 -5.62 7.60
C SER A 89 13.26 -4.58 6.49
N TYR A 90 12.78 -3.39 6.76
CA TYR A 90 12.99 -2.24 5.88
C TYR A 90 13.45 -1.03 6.67
N SER A 91 14.12 -0.11 6.00
CA SER A 91 14.55 1.16 6.55
C SER A 91 14.40 2.25 5.52
N ILE A 92 14.00 3.43 5.98
CA ILE A 92 13.94 4.65 5.19
C ILE A 92 15.18 5.47 5.52
N SER A 93 15.86 6.01 4.50
CA SER A 93 17.08 6.81 4.70
C SER A 93 16.81 8.03 5.58
N HIS A 94 17.85 8.52 6.24
CA HIS A 94 17.81 9.66 7.18
C HIS A 94 16.97 9.41 8.43
N ASN A 95 16.86 8.16 8.88
CA ASN A 95 16.04 7.75 10.03
C ASN A 95 14.56 8.16 9.90
N ALA A 96 14.04 8.18 8.66
CA ALA A 96 12.68 8.59 8.36
C ALA A 96 11.64 7.49 8.59
N GLY A 97 11.98 6.45 9.32
CA GLY A 97 11.14 5.31 9.62
C GLY A 97 11.78 3.99 9.24
N GLY A 98 11.05 2.92 9.47
CA GLY A 98 11.47 1.55 9.21
C GLY A 98 10.61 0.55 9.94
N GLY A 99 10.89 -0.73 9.75
CA GLY A 99 10.17 -1.77 10.45
C GLY A 99 10.73 -3.16 10.25
N ARG A 100 10.25 -4.07 11.09
CA ARG A 100 10.62 -5.50 11.08
C ARG A 100 9.36 -6.32 11.20
N THR A 101 9.23 -7.32 10.35
CA THR A 101 8.07 -8.22 10.34
C THR A 101 8.54 -9.65 10.40
N PHE A 102 7.89 -10.45 11.26
CA PHE A 102 8.18 -11.87 11.45
C PHE A 102 6.96 -12.70 11.08
N PRO A 103 6.75 -13.02 9.80
CA PRO A 103 5.68 -13.91 9.37
C PRO A 103 6.09 -15.38 9.48
N LEU A 104 5.14 -16.19 9.92
CA LEU A 104 5.20 -17.64 9.95
C LEU A 104 3.90 -18.19 9.38
N GLY A 105 3.96 -19.24 8.59
CA GLY A 105 2.75 -19.84 8.05
C GLY A 105 2.99 -21.13 7.30
N GLY A 106 1.92 -21.64 6.73
CA GLY A 106 1.97 -22.83 5.89
C GLY A 106 0.74 -23.00 5.04
N ILE A 107 0.94 -23.65 3.90
CA ILE A 107 -0.13 -24.08 2.99
C ILE A 107 -0.08 -25.61 2.91
N LEU A 108 -1.23 -26.23 3.05
CA LEU A 108 -1.40 -27.68 3.09
C LEU A 108 -2.40 -28.11 2.03
N ARG A 109 -2.19 -29.30 1.47
CA ARG A 109 -3.12 -29.96 0.56
C ARG A 109 -3.35 -31.41 0.98
N SER A 110 -4.61 -31.83 0.97
CA SER A 110 -5.02 -33.21 1.22
C SER A 110 -6.08 -33.62 0.19
N GLY A 111 -5.67 -34.44 -0.78
CA GLY A 111 -6.52 -34.80 -1.93
C GLY A 111 -6.95 -33.55 -2.71
N SER A 112 -8.26 -33.40 -2.88
CA SER A 112 -8.87 -32.25 -3.56
C SER A 112 -9.05 -31.01 -2.65
N SER A 113 -8.82 -31.11 -1.35
CA SER A 113 -8.93 -29.98 -0.43
C SER A 113 -7.56 -29.38 -0.14
N PHE A 114 -7.53 -28.06 0.04
CA PHE A 114 -6.34 -27.33 0.44
C PHE A 114 -6.71 -26.25 1.46
N GLY A 115 -5.73 -25.81 2.21
CA GLY A 115 -5.90 -24.73 3.17
C GLY A 115 -4.55 -24.22 3.67
N GLY A 116 -4.58 -23.16 4.44
CA GLY A 116 -3.36 -22.59 4.99
C GLY A 116 -3.63 -21.54 6.03
N PHE A 117 -2.56 -21.14 6.68
CA PHE A 117 -2.58 -20.09 7.67
C PHE A 117 -1.26 -19.30 7.63
N ALA A 118 -1.29 -18.08 8.08
CA ALA A 118 -0.10 -17.32 8.43
C ALA A 118 -0.40 -16.38 9.60
N VAL A 119 0.61 -16.11 10.40
CA VAL A 119 0.58 -15.08 11.44
C VAL A 119 1.82 -14.24 11.30
N ALA A 120 1.72 -12.94 11.60
CA ALA A 120 2.86 -12.06 11.61
C ALA A 120 2.79 -11.08 12.78
N ILE A 121 3.95 -10.75 13.32
CA ILE A 121 4.15 -9.64 14.24
C ILE A 121 5.07 -8.66 13.53
N GLN A 122 4.70 -7.40 13.55
CA GLN A 122 5.46 -6.31 12.94
C GLN A 122 5.75 -5.25 13.98
N GLU A 123 6.97 -4.78 13.99
CA GLU A 123 7.44 -3.67 14.79
C GLU A 123 7.81 -2.52 13.87
N ILE A 124 7.26 -1.34 14.12
CA ILE A 124 7.51 -0.13 13.33
C ILE A 124 8.43 0.78 14.14
N ASP A 125 9.54 1.18 13.52
CA ASP A 125 10.49 2.14 14.05
C ASP A 125 10.02 3.55 13.67
N LYS A 126 9.86 4.43 14.65
CA LYS A 126 9.40 5.80 14.40
C LYS A 126 10.50 6.69 13.83
N ILE A 127 10.04 7.78 13.18
CA ILE A 127 10.91 8.85 12.71
C ILE A 127 11.64 9.48 13.89
N ASP A 128 12.97 9.40 13.89
CA ASP A 128 13.83 9.91 14.97
C ASP A 128 14.64 11.17 14.53
N ASP A 129 14.46 11.61 13.29
CA ASP A 129 15.18 12.77 12.76
C ASP A 129 14.26 14.01 12.70
N PRO A 130 14.48 15.00 13.58
CA PRO A 130 13.71 16.24 13.56
C PRO A 130 13.94 17.09 12.30
N ASN A 131 14.97 16.79 11.49
CA ASN A 131 15.25 17.53 10.27
C ASN A 131 14.46 17.06 9.05
N ILE A 132 13.79 15.93 9.11
CA ILE A 132 12.90 15.46 8.04
C ILE A 132 11.55 16.18 8.10
N VAL A 133 11.17 16.67 9.25
CA VAL A 133 10.01 17.54 9.41
C VAL A 133 10.37 18.92 8.83
N VAL A 134 10.22 19.06 7.52
CA VAL A 134 10.30 20.36 6.86
C VAL A 134 9.00 21.11 7.12
N SER A 135 8.84 21.53 8.34
CA SER A 135 7.96 22.63 8.70
C SER A 135 8.88 23.76 9.16
N PRO A 136 8.54 25.03 8.94
CA PRO A 136 9.01 26.06 9.82
C PRO A 136 8.37 25.80 11.18
N VAL A 137 8.93 24.82 11.89
CA VAL A 137 8.60 24.60 13.28
C VAL A 137 8.93 25.92 13.95
N VAL A 138 7.93 26.59 14.42
CA VAL A 138 8.14 27.50 15.54
C VAL A 138 8.75 26.59 16.59
N ASP A 139 10.06 26.78 16.86
CA ASP A 139 10.75 26.04 17.90
C ASP A 139 9.95 26.22 19.18
N LEU A 140 9.19 25.20 19.56
CA LEU A 140 8.41 25.21 20.78
C LEU A 140 9.42 24.99 21.91
N PHE A 141 9.88 26.09 22.48
CA PHE A 141 10.74 26.06 23.65
C PHE A 141 9.87 25.87 24.90
N ASN A 142 10.33 25.04 25.80
CA ASN A 142 9.86 25.10 27.17
C ASN A 142 10.14 26.49 27.76
N PRO A 143 9.42 26.92 28.81
CA PRO A 143 9.68 28.19 29.48
C PRO A 143 11.13 28.37 29.98
N ASP A 144 11.87 27.27 30.13
CA ASP A 144 13.29 27.24 30.48
C ASP A 144 14.25 27.36 29.28
N GLY A 145 13.71 27.50 28.06
CA GLY A 145 14.48 27.60 26.82
C GLY A 145 14.92 26.26 26.23
N SER A 146 14.54 25.13 26.83
CA SER A 146 14.81 23.81 26.25
C SER A 146 13.85 23.51 25.08
N VAL A 147 14.39 22.88 24.03
CA VAL A 147 13.57 22.42 22.89
C VAL A 147 12.63 21.31 23.37
N LEU A 148 11.33 21.46 23.10
CA LEU A 148 10.36 20.41 23.31
C LEU A 148 10.63 19.27 22.33
N ARG A 149 11.53 18.36 22.69
CA ARG A 149 11.71 17.11 21.96
C ARG A 149 10.46 16.26 22.17
N GLN A 150 9.95 15.71 21.08
CA GLN A 150 9.02 14.59 21.20
C GLN A 150 9.75 13.48 22.00
N PRO A 151 9.14 12.94 23.07
CA PRO A 151 9.66 11.73 23.65
C PRO A 151 9.71 10.69 22.54
N ALA A 152 10.86 10.03 22.37
CA ALA A 152 10.97 8.91 21.45
C ALA A 152 9.81 7.95 21.74
N SER A 153 8.85 7.89 20.86
CA SER A 153 7.71 7.01 21.06
C SER A 153 8.24 5.59 20.95
N PRO A 154 7.90 4.70 21.90
CA PRO A 154 8.33 3.32 21.79
C PRO A 154 7.84 2.73 20.48
N SER A 155 8.63 1.83 19.89
CA SER A 155 8.23 1.03 18.74
C SER A 155 6.85 0.43 18.98
N ARG A 156 5.99 0.41 17.95
CA ARG A 156 4.63 -0.10 18.06
C ARG A 156 4.48 -1.39 17.27
N GLN A 157 3.66 -2.28 17.79
CA GLN A 157 3.48 -3.59 17.22
C GLN A 157 2.16 -3.71 16.48
N ASN A 158 2.24 -4.07 15.20
CA ASN A 158 1.11 -4.56 14.42
C ASN A 158 1.07 -6.08 14.46
N ARG A 159 -0.11 -6.66 14.34
CA ARG A 159 -0.34 -8.11 14.34
C ARG A 159 -1.25 -8.49 13.19
N PHE A 160 -0.91 -9.60 12.55
CA PHE A 160 -1.65 -10.10 11.39
C PHE A 160 -1.95 -11.58 11.56
N ALA A 161 -3.15 -11.99 11.14
CA ALA A 161 -3.57 -13.38 11.06
C ALA A 161 -4.26 -13.63 9.73
N PHE A 162 -3.84 -14.66 9.02
CA PHE A 162 -4.37 -15.06 7.72
C PHE A 162 -4.83 -16.52 7.78
N GLY A 163 -5.96 -16.82 7.13
CA GLY A 163 -6.45 -18.17 6.93
C GLY A 163 -7.01 -18.35 5.53
N THR A 164 -6.84 -19.54 4.96
CA THR A 164 -7.40 -19.88 3.65
C THR A 164 -7.87 -21.34 3.62
N LEU A 165 -8.95 -21.59 2.87
CA LEU A 165 -9.50 -22.91 2.61
C LEU A 165 -10.01 -22.98 1.16
N GLY A 166 -9.94 -24.16 0.55
CA GLY A 166 -10.47 -24.34 -0.80
C GLY A 166 -10.56 -25.80 -1.25
N HIS A 167 -11.08 -25.94 -2.45
CA HIS A 167 -11.35 -27.25 -3.05
C HIS A 167 -11.05 -27.25 -4.55
N VAL A 168 -10.53 -28.39 -5.02
CA VAL A 168 -10.26 -28.66 -6.44
C VAL A 168 -11.38 -29.54 -7.01
N PHE A 169 -12.04 -29.01 -8.02
CA PHE A 169 -13.01 -29.75 -8.83
C PHE A 169 -12.29 -30.37 -10.03
N GLU A 170 -11.67 -31.53 -9.83
CA GLU A 170 -10.77 -32.17 -10.81
C GLU A 170 -11.42 -32.37 -12.19
N ARG A 171 -12.67 -32.88 -12.24
CA ARG A 171 -13.40 -33.05 -13.50
C ARG A 171 -13.59 -31.77 -14.27
N ALA A 172 -13.71 -30.67 -13.58
CA ALA A 172 -13.87 -29.36 -14.18
C ALA A 172 -12.52 -28.67 -14.46
N GLY A 173 -11.39 -29.17 -13.92
CA GLY A 173 -10.09 -28.50 -13.92
C GLY A 173 -10.18 -27.11 -13.28
N MET A 174 -10.96 -26.98 -12.21
CA MET A 174 -11.25 -25.72 -11.55
C MET A 174 -10.99 -25.84 -10.05
N SER A 175 -10.47 -24.77 -9.46
CA SER A 175 -10.31 -24.65 -8.01
C SER A 175 -11.05 -23.42 -7.51
N VAL A 176 -11.60 -23.53 -6.32
CA VAL A 176 -12.27 -22.42 -5.61
C VAL A 176 -11.67 -22.34 -4.21
N GLY A 177 -11.41 -21.14 -3.73
CA GLY A 177 -10.89 -20.93 -2.39
C GLY A 177 -11.42 -19.64 -1.78
N VAL A 178 -11.44 -19.61 -0.47
CA VAL A 178 -11.75 -18.41 0.32
C VAL A 178 -10.58 -18.12 1.26
N SER A 179 -10.32 -16.87 1.52
CA SER A 179 -9.35 -16.45 2.52
C SER A 179 -9.82 -15.25 3.32
N ALA A 180 -9.27 -15.11 4.50
CA ALA A 180 -9.44 -13.96 5.37
C ALA A 180 -8.09 -13.55 5.94
N LEU A 181 -7.79 -12.24 5.90
CA LEU A 181 -6.72 -11.60 6.64
C LEU A 181 -7.37 -10.70 7.68
N ALA A 182 -6.90 -10.74 8.91
CA ALA A 182 -7.28 -9.79 9.95
C ALA A 182 -6.01 -9.18 10.54
N SER A 183 -6.01 -7.87 10.76
CA SER A 183 -4.91 -7.16 11.39
C SER A 183 -5.35 -6.31 12.57
N SER A 184 -4.46 -6.14 13.54
CA SER A 184 -4.53 -5.13 14.58
C SER A 184 -3.38 -4.17 14.37
N LEU A 185 -3.69 -2.94 14.01
CA LEU A 185 -2.73 -1.92 13.62
C LEU A 185 -2.61 -0.87 14.72
N HIS A 186 -1.37 -0.57 15.12
CA HIS A 186 -1.05 0.44 16.11
C HIS A 186 -0.08 1.48 15.56
N ASP A 187 0.50 1.21 14.38
CA ASP A 187 1.33 2.18 13.67
C ASP A 187 1.37 1.89 12.17
N ILE A 188 1.20 2.96 11.38
CA ILE A 188 1.44 2.97 9.95
C ILE A 188 2.57 3.95 9.71
N ASP A 189 3.63 3.44 9.07
CA ASP A 189 4.82 4.22 8.76
C ASP A 189 4.49 5.37 7.80
N GLY A 190 5.12 6.52 8.01
CA GLY A 190 4.90 7.72 7.19
C GLY A 190 3.67 8.55 7.57
N VAL A 191 2.77 8.07 8.43
CA VAL A 191 1.60 8.85 8.88
C VAL A 191 2.03 10.09 9.68
N ASP A 192 3.12 10.01 10.43
CA ASP A 192 3.65 11.16 11.17
C ASP A 192 4.00 12.34 10.24
N LEU A 193 4.34 12.06 8.98
CA LEU A 193 4.63 13.10 7.97
C LEU A 193 3.38 13.91 7.59
N LEU A 194 2.18 13.32 7.72
CA LEU A 194 0.91 13.99 7.46
C LEU A 194 0.56 15.03 8.53
N TYR A 195 1.14 14.86 9.72
CA TYR A 195 0.84 15.67 10.89
C TYR A 195 2.08 16.38 11.41
N ALA A 196 2.89 16.91 10.49
CA ALA A 196 4.10 17.64 10.82
C ALA A 196 3.77 18.83 11.74
N GLY A 197 4.61 19.04 12.76
CA GLY A 197 4.39 20.04 13.80
C GLY A 197 3.47 19.59 14.96
N SER A 198 2.90 18.40 14.90
CA SER A 198 2.23 17.81 16.06
C SER A 198 3.24 17.37 17.12
N ARG A 199 2.80 17.27 18.37
CA ARG A 199 3.59 16.66 19.46
C ARG A 199 3.70 15.15 19.35
N GLY A 200 2.76 14.52 18.68
CA GLY A 200 2.73 13.08 18.44
C GLY A 200 1.44 12.62 17.85
N VAL A 201 1.50 11.46 17.20
CA VAL A 201 0.37 10.77 16.62
C VAL A 201 0.24 9.40 17.29
N ARG A 202 -0.90 9.13 17.87
CA ARG A 202 -1.25 7.81 18.38
C ARG A 202 -2.21 7.14 17.42
N GLN A 203 -1.81 6.00 16.88
CA GLN A 203 -2.59 5.26 15.90
C GLN A 203 -3.17 3.99 16.54
N HIS A 204 -4.40 3.63 16.18
CA HIS A 204 -5.00 2.36 16.56
C HIS A 204 -6.13 2.00 15.61
N GLY A 205 -6.18 0.73 15.23
CA GLY A 205 -7.20 0.25 14.31
C GLY A 205 -6.97 -1.16 13.85
N GLY A 206 -7.42 -1.47 12.65
CA GLY A 206 -7.24 -2.78 12.04
C GLY A 206 -7.82 -2.88 10.63
N GLU A 207 -7.55 -3.99 10.02
CA GLU A 207 -7.97 -4.33 8.67
C GLU A 207 -8.57 -5.73 8.65
N VAL A 208 -9.59 -5.93 7.84
CA VAL A 208 -10.16 -7.24 7.51
C VAL A 208 -10.30 -7.34 6.01
N ASP A 209 -9.51 -8.21 5.36
CA ASP A 209 -9.57 -8.51 3.94
C ASP A 209 -10.15 -9.92 3.75
N LEU A 210 -11.24 -10.02 3.00
CA LEU A 210 -11.92 -11.27 2.66
C LEU A 210 -11.82 -11.49 1.16
N ARG A 211 -11.43 -12.70 0.73
CA ARG A 211 -11.28 -13.02 -0.69
C ARG A 211 -12.00 -14.31 -1.05
N LEU A 212 -12.64 -14.30 -2.21
CA LEU A 212 -13.16 -15.48 -2.91
C LEU A 212 -12.40 -15.62 -4.23
N GLY A 213 -11.62 -16.68 -4.35
CA GLY A 213 -10.80 -16.96 -5.52
C GLY A 213 -11.35 -18.11 -6.36
N VAL A 214 -11.21 -17.98 -7.65
CA VAL A 214 -11.48 -19.05 -8.64
C VAL A 214 -10.26 -19.17 -9.55
N LEU A 215 -9.85 -20.39 -9.84
CA LEU A 215 -8.79 -20.71 -10.78
C LEU A 215 -9.27 -21.81 -11.72
N LYS A 216 -9.22 -21.57 -13.01
CA LYS A 216 -9.44 -22.56 -14.06
C LYS A 216 -8.13 -22.83 -14.78
N GLU A 217 -7.75 -24.09 -14.85
CA GLU A 217 -6.59 -24.54 -15.62
C GLU A 217 -7.03 -25.52 -16.71
N TRP A 218 -6.49 -25.34 -17.91
CA TRP A 218 -6.75 -26.21 -19.06
C TRP A 218 -5.53 -27.04 -19.40
N ALA A 219 -5.76 -28.14 -20.10
CA ALA A 219 -4.68 -28.89 -20.73
C ALA A 219 -3.84 -27.96 -21.61
N GLY A 220 -2.52 -28.15 -21.61
CA GLY A 220 -1.59 -27.25 -22.31
C GLY A 220 -1.18 -26.01 -21.51
N GLY A 221 -1.54 -25.94 -20.22
CA GLY A 221 -1.01 -24.95 -19.28
C GLY A 221 -1.62 -23.54 -19.37
N LYS A 222 -2.69 -23.35 -20.12
CA LYS A 222 -3.51 -22.13 -20.06
C LYS A 222 -4.18 -22.00 -18.70
N SER A 223 -4.32 -20.79 -18.18
CA SER A 223 -5.06 -20.55 -16.94
C SER A 223 -5.82 -19.24 -16.97
N MET A 224 -6.95 -19.24 -16.30
CA MET A 224 -7.77 -18.06 -16.03
C MET A 224 -8.06 -18.01 -14.52
N GLU A 225 -8.00 -16.85 -13.95
CA GLU A 225 -8.30 -16.62 -12.55
C GLU A 225 -9.25 -15.46 -12.35
N ALA A 226 -10.00 -15.54 -11.29
CA ALA A 226 -10.81 -14.45 -10.78
C ALA A 226 -10.69 -14.39 -9.27
N THR A 227 -10.64 -13.19 -8.71
CA THR A 227 -10.69 -12.96 -7.26
C THR A 227 -11.65 -11.81 -7.00
N LEU A 228 -12.67 -12.08 -6.20
CA LEU A 228 -13.50 -11.05 -5.59
C LEU A 228 -12.93 -10.77 -4.20
N LEU A 229 -12.75 -9.51 -3.86
CA LEU A 229 -12.26 -9.13 -2.55
C LEU A 229 -13.18 -8.07 -1.90
N HIS A 230 -13.24 -8.12 -0.58
CA HIS A 230 -13.81 -7.07 0.26
C HIS A 230 -12.85 -6.81 1.40
N ASP A 231 -12.30 -5.61 1.41
CA ASP A 231 -11.42 -5.13 2.47
C ASP A 231 -12.11 -4.04 3.28
N ARG A 232 -11.92 -4.03 4.55
CA ARG A 232 -12.35 -2.99 5.47
C ARG A 232 -11.17 -2.56 6.32
N PHE A 233 -10.71 -1.36 6.03
CA PHE A 233 -9.66 -0.68 6.78
C PHE A 233 -10.27 0.33 7.74
N ASN A 234 -9.92 0.26 9.02
CA ASN A 234 -10.34 1.22 10.03
C ASN A 234 -9.13 1.65 10.83
N MET A 235 -8.84 2.94 10.85
CA MET A 235 -7.71 3.50 11.59
C MET A 235 -8.12 4.80 12.27
N ASN A 236 -7.84 4.91 13.55
CA ASN A 236 -8.01 6.14 14.31
C ASN A 236 -6.64 6.73 14.56
N GLN A 237 -6.52 8.02 14.36
CA GLN A 237 -5.29 8.79 14.56
C GLN A 237 -5.59 9.92 15.53
N ASP A 238 -5.08 9.80 16.76
CA ASP A 238 -5.17 10.83 17.78
C ASP A 238 -3.93 11.71 17.66
N VAL A 239 -4.10 12.91 17.13
CA VAL A 239 -3.01 13.86 16.86
C VAL A 239 -2.96 14.90 17.97
N THR A 240 -1.87 14.93 18.71
CA THR A 240 -1.67 15.87 19.81
C THR A 240 -0.90 17.10 19.33
N TRP A 241 -1.49 18.26 19.55
CA TRP A 241 -0.92 19.56 19.23
C TRP A 241 -0.60 20.36 20.49
N ALA A 242 0.35 21.30 20.40
CA ALA A 242 0.58 22.32 21.40
C ALA A 242 0.24 23.68 20.83
N ASP A 243 -0.96 24.12 21.08
CA ASP A 243 -1.42 25.45 20.66
C ASP A 243 -0.87 26.53 21.60
N GLN A 244 -0.34 27.59 21.02
CA GLN A 244 0.08 28.76 21.78
C GLN A 244 -1.11 29.71 21.92
N VAL A 245 -1.61 29.88 23.14
CA VAL A 245 -2.80 30.68 23.44
C VAL A 245 -2.40 31.87 24.32
N TRP A 246 -2.83 33.05 23.92
CA TRP A 246 -2.65 34.24 24.76
C TRP A 246 -3.56 34.16 25.99
N ASP A 247 -2.94 34.22 27.19
CA ASP A 247 -3.67 34.35 28.44
C ASP A 247 -3.72 35.84 28.86
N PRO A 248 -4.90 36.46 28.79
CA PRO A 248 -5.06 37.86 29.16
C PRO A 248 -4.82 38.15 30.65
N ASN A 249 -4.94 37.14 31.52
CA ASN A 249 -4.75 37.28 32.97
C ASN A 249 -3.25 37.36 33.32
N THR A 250 -2.44 36.53 32.69
CA THR A 250 -0.99 36.52 32.89
C THR A 250 -0.24 37.44 31.93
N ARG A 251 -0.94 37.96 30.91
CA ARG A 251 -0.39 38.75 29.78
C ARG A 251 0.81 38.06 29.13
N SER A 252 0.72 36.74 29.00
CA SER A 252 1.75 35.91 28.40
C SER A 252 1.12 34.82 27.52
N PHE A 253 1.93 34.24 26.63
CA PHE A 253 1.49 33.04 25.90
C PHE A 253 1.65 31.81 26.80
N ALA A 254 0.60 31.01 26.84
CA ALA A 254 0.60 29.70 27.48
C ALA A 254 0.41 28.62 26.41
N PHE A 255 0.99 27.44 26.62
CA PHE A 255 0.75 26.28 25.77
C PHE A 255 -0.46 25.54 26.26
N ARG A 256 -1.37 25.26 25.31
CA ARG A 256 -2.55 24.42 25.53
C ARG A 256 -2.43 23.18 24.67
N GLU A 257 -2.51 22.03 25.27
CA GLU A 257 -2.59 20.76 24.55
C GLU A 257 -3.99 20.60 23.94
N ARG A 258 -4.03 20.21 22.67
CA ARG A 258 -5.23 19.88 21.91
C ARG A 258 -5.03 18.53 21.23
N VAL A 259 -6.05 17.67 21.29
CA VAL A 259 -6.05 16.38 20.60
C VAL A 259 -7.13 16.39 19.54
N ASP A 260 -6.71 16.14 18.29
CA ASP A 260 -7.62 15.96 17.18
C ASP A 260 -7.75 14.47 16.85
N HIS A 261 -8.99 14.03 16.67
CA HIS A 261 -9.31 12.66 16.29
C HIS A 261 -9.57 12.58 14.79
N ASN A 262 -8.75 11.85 14.07
CA ASN A 262 -8.92 11.60 12.65
C ASN A 262 -9.25 10.13 12.41
N LEU A 263 -10.38 9.87 11.74
CA LEU A 263 -10.87 8.52 11.45
C LEU A 263 -10.67 8.21 9.97
N ASP A 264 -10.01 7.09 9.69
CA ASP A 264 -9.91 6.51 8.36
C ASP A 264 -10.71 5.21 8.34
N HIS A 265 -11.88 5.25 7.71
CA HIS A 265 -12.80 4.12 7.63
C HIS A 265 -13.10 3.82 6.16
N THR A 266 -12.16 3.15 5.52
CA THR A 266 -12.27 2.82 4.10
C THR A 266 -12.85 1.42 3.91
N ASN A 267 -13.91 1.32 3.12
CA ASN A 267 -14.48 0.06 2.67
C ASN A 267 -14.17 -0.15 1.20
N THR A 268 -13.83 -1.38 0.90
CA THR A 268 -13.16 -1.82 -0.30
C THR A 268 -13.88 -2.99 -0.96
N TRP A 269 -14.32 -2.84 -2.21
CA TRP A 269 -14.73 -3.94 -3.07
C TRP A 269 -13.81 -4.02 -4.28
N GLY A 270 -13.29 -5.19 -4.59
CA GLY A 270 -12.41 -5.38 -5.72
C GLY A 270 -12.70 -6.65 -6.52
N LEU A 271 -12.41 -6.58 -7.81
CA LEU A 271 -12.43 -7.72 -8.71
C LEU A 271 -11.11 -7.76 -9.48
N HIS A 272 -10.43 -8.88 -9.42
CA HIS A 272 -9.25 -9.16 -10.23
C HIS A 272 -9.53 -10.30 -11.19
N LEU A 273 -9.18 -10.11 -12.45
CA LEU A 273 -9.24 -11.13 -13.49
C LEU A 273 -7.85 -11.27 -14.10
N GLY A 274 -7.39 -12.50 -14.24
CA GLY A 274 -6.11 -12.81 -14.86
C GLY A 274 -6.26 -13.92 -15.88
N TYR A 275 -5.51 -13.81 -16.97
CA TYR A 275 -5.39 -14.85 -17.98
C TYR A 275 -3.94 -15.05 -18.35
N SER A 276 -3.49 -16.29 -18.47
CA SER A 276 -2.15 -16.58 -19.00
C SER A 276 -2.15 -17.84 -19.86
N GLN A 277 -1.31 -17.81 -20.88
CA GLN A 277 -1.12 -18.97 -21.76
C GLN A 277 0.34 -19.16 -22.17
N PRO A 278 0.82 -20.40 -22.32
CA PRO A 278 2.11 -20.65 -22.92
C PRO A 278 2.09 -20.41 -24.44
N PHE A 279 3.24 -20.05 -24.99
CA PHE A 279 3.50 -19.98 -26.41
C PHE A 279 4.09 -21.30 -26.87
N ALA A 280 3.27 -22.22 -27.35
CA ALA A 280 3.69 -23.55 -27.79
C ALA A 280 4.78 -24.15 -26.85
N ASP A 281 5.75 -24.86 -27.40
CA ASP A 281 6.86 -25.48 -26.63
C ASP A 281 8.08 -24.55 -26.42
N SER A 282 7.91 -23.26 -26.66
CA SER A 282 9.02 -22.29 -26.59
C SER A 282 9.49 -21.97 -25.18
N GLY A 283 8.70 -22.33 -24.16
CA GLY A 283 8.91 -21.94 -22.76
C GLY A 283 8.50 -20.50 -22.43
N TRP A 284 8.00 -19.76 -23.41
CA TRP A 284 7.41 -18.43 -23.21
C TRP A 284 5.96 -18.55 -22.77
N ARG A 285 5.53 -17.59 -21.98
CA ARG A 285 4.12 -17.36 -21.57
C ARG A 285 3.79 -15.90 -21.78
N ILE A 286 2.55 -15.65 -22.14
CA ILE A 286 1.95 -14.31 -22.10
C ILE A 286 0.81 -14.31 -21.09
N GLY A 287 0.54 -13.16 -20.54
CA GLY A 287 -0.57 -12.96 -19.63
C GLY A 287 -1.16 -11.56 -19.75
N GLY A 288 -2.37 -11.42 -19.25
CA GLY A 288 -3.05 -10.16 -19.09
C GLY A 288 -3.84 -10.13 -17.79
N ILE A 289 -3.96 -8.97 -17.19
CA ILE A 289 -4.75 -8.75 -15.98
C ILE A 289 -5.67 -7.53 -16.17
N VAL A 290 -6.80 -7.60 -15.51
CA VAL A 290 -7.66 -6.45 -15.24
C VAL A 290 -8.02 -6.51 -13.77
N THR A 291 -7.64 -5.50 -13.03
CA THR A 291 -8.06 -5.31 -11.63
C THR A 291 -8.90 -4.06 -11.56
N THR A 292 -9.87 -4.10 -10.72
CA THR A 292 -10.73 -2.97 -10.52
C THR A 292 -11.18 -2.94 -9.08
N ASN A 293 -11.16 -1.76 -8.56
CA ASN A 293 -11.42 -1.53 -7.18
C ASN A 293 -12.26 -0.26 -6.92
N LEU A 294 -13.33 -0.24 -5.99
CA LEU A 294 -14.16 0.89 -5.54
C LEU A 294 -13.95 1.17 -4.05
N MET A 295 -13.64 2.37 -3.64
CA MET A 295 -13.51 2.81 -2.26
C MET A 295 -14.63 3.72 -1.84
N SER A 296 -15.11 3.51 -0.64
CA SER A 296 -15.81 4.55 0.09
C SER A 296 -14.88 5.18 1.13
N HIS A 297 -15.01 6.48 1.32
CA HIS A 297 -14.25 7.25 2.31
C HIS A 297 -12.72 7.12 2.22
N PRO A 298 -12.13 7.22 1.01
CA PRO A 298 -10.69 7.12 0.88
C PRO A 298 -10.00 8.31 1.52
N LYS A 299 -8.99 8.03 2.37
CA LYS A 299 -8.14 9.05 2.96
C LYS A 299 -7.02 9.39 1.98
N LEU A 300 -7.05 10.59 1.45
CA LEU A 300 -5.99 11.11 0.59
C LEU A 300 -5.30 12.27 1.28
N PRO A 301 -4.02 12.14 1.64
CA PRO A 301 -3.27 13.25 2.20
C PRO A 301 -3.08 14.36 1.16
N ASP A 302 -3.50 15.56 1.49
CA ASP A 302 -3.17 16.77 0.75
C ASP A 302 -2.35 17.70 1.64
N TYR A 303 -1.09 17.92 1.29
CA TYR A 303 -0.16 18.74 2.05
C TYR A 303 -0.39 20.24 1.94
N GLN A 304 -1.30 20.67 1.08
CA GLN A 304 -1.57 22.09 0.87
C GLN A 304 -2.85 22.57 1.56
N ILE A 305 -3.66 21.66 2.06
CA ILE A 305 -4.83 22.02 2.85
C ILE A 305 -4.37 22.34 4.27
N ALA A 306 -3.79 23.51 4.45
CA ALA A 306 -3.71 24.10 5.76
C ALA A 306 -5.12 24.51 6.14
N GLN A 307 -5.62 23.97 7.21
CA GLN A 307 -6.71 24.50 8.01
C GLN A 307 -8.06 23.82 8.06
N VAL A 308 -8.43 22.76 7.40
CA VAL A 308 -9.80 22.34 7.60
C VAL A 308 -10.02 20.86 7.64
N MET A 309 -9.96 20.22 8.80
CA MET A 309 -10.74 19.00 8.97
C MET A 309 -11.00 18.67 10.43
N THR A 310 -12.15 19.10 10.93
CA THR A 310 -12.71 18.57 12.16
C THR A 310 -13.67 17.44 11.93
N ILE A 311 -13.58 16.80 10.80
CA ILE A 311 -14.52 15.75 10.45
C ILE A 311 -13.95 14.44 10.94
N PRO A 312 -14.71 13.64 11.66
CA PRO A 312 -14.24 12.36 12.16
C PRO A 312 -13.74 11.43 11.05
N TRP A 313 -14.21 11.59 9.83
CA TRP A 313 -13.81 10.84 8.65
C TRP A 313 -14.10 11.64 7.38
N ASP A 314 -13.30 11.47 6.35
CA ASP A 314 -13.48 12.16 5.08
C ASP A 314 -14.46 11.39 4.21
N PRO A 315 -15.65 11.95 3.92
CA PRO A 315 -16.54 11.35 2.95
C PRO A 315 -15.92 11.38 1.55
N GLY A 316 -16.29 10.41 0.74
CA GLY A 316 -15.78 10.33 -0.61
C GLY A 316 -15.89 8.95 -1.24
N HIS A 317 -15.40 8.85 -2.45
CA HIS A 317 -15.31 7.60 -3.18
C HIS A 317 -14.16 7.64 -4.19
N SER A 318 -13.62 6.47 -4.48
CA SER A 318 -12.57 6.32 -5.49
C SER A 318 -12.88 5.18 -6.44
N ALA A 319 -12.29 5.31 -7.62
CA ALA A 319 -12.37 4.39 -8.72
C ALA A 319 -10.96 4.11 -9.26
N ALA A 320 -10.43 2.91 -9.06
CA ALA A 320 -9.10 2.55 -9.52
C ALA A 320 -9.10 1.30 -10.40
N TYR A 321 -8.24 1.26 -11.39
CA TYR A 321 -8.12 0.15 -12.32
C TYR A 321 -6.65 -0.18 -12.56
N ASP A 322 -6.34 -1.48 -12.72
CA ASP A 322 -5.11 -1.94 -13.36
C ASP A 322 -5.46 -2.67 -14.64
N VAL A 323 -4.84 -2.27 -15.72
CA VAL A 323 -4.85 -3.03 -16.97
C VAL A 323 -3.40 -3.37 -17.30
N GLY A 324 -3.06 -4.65 -17.26
CA GLY A 324 -1.69 -5.10 -17.38
C GLY A 324 -1.50 -6.22 -18.38
N VAL A 325 -0.33 -6.24 -18.99
CA VAL A 325 0.15 -7.32 -19.85
C VAL A 325 1.53 -7.75 -19.40
N GLY A 326 1.82 -9.04 -19.57
CA GLY A 326 3.11 -9.60 -19.20
C GLY A 326 3.57 -10.67 -20.15
N ILE A 327 4.89 -10.79 -20.28
CA ILE A 327 5.55 -11.87 -20.98
C ILE A 327 6.65 -12.44 -20.09
N ALA A 328 6.73 -13.75 -20.01
CA ALA A 328 7.77 -14.42 -19.23
C ALA A 328 8.31 -15.66 -19.96
N LYS A 329 9.55 -16.01 -19.67
CA LYS A 329 10.17 -17.25 -20.10
C LYS A 329 10.74 -17.96 -18.89
N ALA A 330 10.30 -19.18 -18.67
CA ALA A 330 10.84 -20.07 -17.65
C ALA A 330 11.15 -21.40 -18.32
N ARG A 331 12.39 -21.55 -18.81
CA ARG A 331 12.84 -22.77 -19.48
C ARG A 331 14.29 -23.08 -19.09
N GLY A 332 14.51 -24.34 -18.72
CA GLY A 332 15.82 -24.79 -18.26
C GLY A 332 16.21 -24.06 -16.97
N LEU A 333 17.37 -23.46 -16.96
CA LEU A 333 17.96 -22.82 -15.79
C LEU A 333 17.73 -21.30 -15.75
N THR A 334 17.01 -20.74 -16.72
CA THR A 334 16.85 -19.28 -16.84
C THR A 334 15.39 -18.90 -16.77
N THR A 335 15.10 -17.88 -15.96
CA THR A 335 13.80 -17.21 -15.86
C THR A 335 13.97 -15.76 -16.29
N PHE A 336 13.08 -15.27 -17.13
CA PHE A 336 13.02 -13.87 -17.54
C PHE A 336 11.56 -13.43 -17.58
N GLY A 337 11.28 -12.19 -17.24
CA GLY A 337 9.92 -11.65 -17.35
C GLY A 337 9.88 -10.14 -17.46
N VAL A 338 8.82 -9.65 -18.09
CA VAL A 338 8.47 -8.23 -18.20
C VAL A 338 6.97 -8.09 -18.04
N ASP A 339 6.55 -7.16 -17.17
CA ASP A 339 5.16 -6.75 -17.01
C ASP A 339 5.04 -5.25 -17.25
N ALA A 340 3.97 -4.84 -17.92
CA ALA A 340 3.56 -3.45 -18.06
C ALA A 340 2.12 -3.30 -17.59
N VAL A 341 1.87 -2.34 -16.69
CA VAL A 341 0.54 -2.05 -16.12
C VAL A 341 0.25 -0.57 -16.27
N PHE A 342 -0.95 -0.25 -16.70
CA PHE A 342 -1.51 1.09 -16.67
C PHE A 342 -2.56 1.16 -15.56
N GLU A 343 -2.47 2.19 -14.71
CA GLU A 343 -3.24 2.33 -13.47
C GLU A 343 -3.95 3.70 -13.45
N PRO A 344 -5.12 3.85 -14.09
CA PRO A 344 -5.95 5.04 -13.99
C PRO A 344 -6.79 4.99 -12.71
N ILE A 345 -6.80 6.13 -11.96
CA ILE A 345 -7.57 6.27 -10.72
C ILE A 345 -8.34 7.59 -10.75
N LYS A 346 -9.58 7.58 -10.28
CA LYS A 346 -10.37 8.79 -10.03
C LYS A 346 -10.86 8.77 -8.60
N THR A 347 -10.64 9.87 -7.90
CA THR A 347 -11.04 10.02 -6.51
C THR A 347 -11.76 11.34 -6.31
N HIS A 348 -12.85 11.29 -5.57
CA HIS A 348 -13.59 12.46 -5.13
C HIS A 348 -13.77 12.38 -3.62
N THR A 349 -13.20 13.33 -2.90
CA THR A 349 -13.31 13.46 -1.45
C THR A 349 -13.77 14.87 -1.08
N TRP A 350 -14.40 15.02 0.06
CA TRP A 350 -14.79 16.33 0.57
C TRP A 350 -14.80 16.37 2.08
N GLY A 351 -14.70 17.58 2.62
CA GLY A 351 -14.96 17.88 4.00
C GLY A 351 -16.39 18.39 4.20
N GLU A 352 -16.98 18.11 5.36
CA GLU A 352 -18.30 18.62 5.74
C GLU A 352 -18.21 19.50 6.99
N ALA A 353 -19.00 20.57 7.03
CA ALA A 353 -19.07 21.46 8.17
C ALA A 353 -19.74 20.77 9.36
N PRO A 354 -19.09 20.58 10.51
CA PRO A 354 -19.69 19.94 11.68
C PRO A 354 -20.73 20.84 12.38
N ALA A 355 -20.65 22.15 12.15
CA ALA A 355 -21.54 23.18 12.65
C ALA A 355 -21.69 24.28 11.59
N PRO A 356 -22.67 25.16 11.67
CA PRO A 356 -22.78 26.29 10.75
C PRO A 356 -21.51 27.16 10.77
N ILE A 357 -20.97 27.45 9.57
CA ILE A 357 -19.80 28.31 9.38
C ILE A 357 -20.28 29.65 8.82
N VAL A 358 -20.02 30.73 9.54
CA VAL A 358 -20.31 32.08 9.09
C VAL A 358 -19.07 32.64 8.39
N THR A 359 -19.24 32.98 7.11
CA THR A 359 -18.22 33.70 6.31
C THR A 359 -18.64 35.14 6.13
N ASP A 360 -17.79 35.97 5.52
CA ASP A 360 -18.12 37.38 5.25
C ASP A 360 -19.28 37.53 4.25
N THR A 361 -19.52 36.52 3.41
CA THR A 361 -20.49 36.57 2.32
C THR A 361 -21.74 35.74 2.56
N ARG A 362 -21.64 34.67 3.39
CA ARG A 362 -22.76 33.73 3.62
C ARG A 362 -22.56 32.89 4.89
N THR A 363 -23.61 32.19 5.25
CA THR A 363 -23.56 31.15 6.28
C THR A 363 -23.67 29.78 5.61
N LEU A 364 -22.69 28.91 5.80
CA LEU A 364 -22.73 27.51 5.39
C LEU A 364 -23.40 26.71 6.51
N PRO A 365 -24.52 26.04 6.25
CA PRO A 365 -25.16 25.16 7.25
C PRO A 365 -24.25 23.97 7.63
N ALA A 366 -24.49 23.36 8.78
CA ALA A 366 -23.90 22.09 9.15
C ALA A 366 -24.18 21.03 8.06
N GLY A 367 -23.19 20.18 7.75
CA GLY A 367 -23.25 19.19 6.67
C GLY A 367 -22.95 19.75 5.27
N SER A 368 -22.73 21.06 5.12
CA SER A 368 -22.26 21.63 3.84
C SER A 368 -20.82 21.23 3.56
N LYS A 369 -20.50 21.03 2.29
CA LYS A 369 -19.11 20.83 1.88
C LYS A 369 -18.26 22.05 2.21
N THR A 370 -17.09 21.82 2.83
CA THR A 370 -16.12 22.87 3.14
C THR A 370 -15.00 22.90 2.12
N THR A 371 -14.39 21.75 1.86
CA THR A 371 -13.38 21.56 0.82
C THR A 371 -13.78 20.35 0.00
N GLU A 372 -13.56 20.39 -1.29
CA GLU A 372 -13.90 19.31 -2.22
C GLU A 372 -12.72 19.06 -3.15
N ASN A 373 -12.30 17.81 -3.26
CA ASN A 373 -11.12 17.40 -3.99
C ASN A 373 -11.48 16.39 -5.06
N PHE A 374 -11.04 16.64 -6.29
CA PHE A 374 -11.11 15.71 -7.40
C PHE A 374 -9.70 15.35 -7.85
N PHE A 375 -9.28 14.12 -7.61
CA PHE A 375 -8.00 13.61 -8.10
C PHE A 375 -8.23 12.73 -9.33
N THR A 376 -7.40 12.92 -10.34
CA THR A 376 -7.34 12.05 -11.51
C THR A 376 -5.91 11.59 -11.72
N PHE A 377 -5.67 10.29 -11.57
CA PHE A 377 -4.35 9.68 -11.75
C PHE A 377 -4.24 8.97 -13.10
N SER A 378 -3.02 8.97 -13.64
CA SER A 378 -2.63 8.17 -14.80
C SER A 378 -1.25 7.57 -14.55
N ASN A 379 -1.22 6.51 -13.76
CA ASN A 379 0.02 5.86 -13.36
C ASN A 379 0.42 4.78 -14.36
N ALA A 380 1.71 4.49 -14.43
CA ALA A 380 2.25 3.40 -15.22
C ALA A 380 3.31 2.64 -14.43
N ILE A 381 3.29 1.31 -14.53
CA ILE A 381 4.23 0.43 -13.85
C ILE A 381 4.89 -0.48 -14.89
N LEU A 382 6.20 -0.54 -14.87
CA LEU A 382 7.01 -1.47 -15.67
C LEU A 382 7.86 -2.32 -14.71
N ARG A 383 7.81 -3.64 -14.86
CA ARG A 383 8.61 -4.58 -14.08
C ARG A 383 9.41 -5.47 -15.04
N THR A 384 10.66 -5.74 -14.70
CA THR A 384 11.50 -6.70 -15.44
C THR A 384 12.40 -7.45 -14.50
N GLY A 385 12.68 -8.71 -14.82
CA GLY A 385 13.53 -9.54 -14.01
C GLY A 385 14.19 -10.67 -14.77
N LEU A 386 15.37 -11.04 -14.29
CA LEU A 386 16.19 -12.14 -14.79
C LEU A 386 16.62 -13.02 -13.62
N GLY A 387 16.38 -14.32 -13.72
CA GLY A 387 16.81 -15.33 -12.75
C GLY A 387 17.62 -16.44 -13.41
N ARG A 388 18.59 -16.95 -12.68
CA ARG A 388 19.43 -18.07 -13.12
C ARG A 388 19.57 -19.10 -12.02
N ASP A 389 19.15 -20.33 -12.29
CA ASP A 389 19.44 -21.48 -11.46
C ASP A 389 20.78 -22.08 -11.86
N ILE A 390 21.62 -22.37 -10.88
CA ILE A 390 22.93 -23.01 -11.02
C ILE A 390 22.83 -24.35 -10.31
N PRO A 391 22.71 -25.47 -11.03
CA PRO A 391 22.70 -26.78 -10.42
C PRO A 391 24.06 -27.06 -9.79
N ILE A 392 24.04 -27.69 -8.62
CA ILE A 392 25.27 -28.11 -7.92
C ILE A 392 25.30 -29.62 -7.89
N ASP A 393 26.24 -30.18 -8.62
CA ASP A 393 26.45 -31.61 -8.74
C ASP A 393 27.46 -32.07 -7.68
N THR A 394 27.02 -32.24 -6.45
CA THR A 394 27.86 -32.76 -5.37
C THR A 394 27.44 -34.20 -5.06
N VAL A 395 28.37 -35.12 -5.17
CA VAL A 395 28.14 -36.58 -5.00
C VAL A 395 27.54 -36.95 -3.65
N HIS A 396 27.67 -36.07 -2.64
CA HIS A 396 27.13 -36.28 -1.27
C HIS A 396 26.45 -35.04 -0.70
N GLY A 397 26.12 -34.03 -1.53
CA GLY A 397 25.64 -32.72 -1.05
C GLY A 397 24.12 -32.62 -0.87
N ALA A 398 23.70 -32.10 0.26
CA ALA A 398 22.33 -31.70 0.51
C ALA A 398 21.88 -30.53 -0.39
N LEU A 399 22.81 -29.68 -0.83
CA LEU A 399 22.56 -28.53 -1.70
C LEU A 399 22.36 -28.99 -3.15
N LYS A 400 21.21 -28.67 -3.75
CA LYS A 400 20.83 -29.07 -5.12
C LYS A 400 21.04 -27.96 -6.14
N SER A 401 20.77 -26.72 -5.79
CA SER A 401 20.98 -25.58 -6.69
C SER A 401 21.11 -24.28 -5.92
N ILE A 402 21.79 -23.33 -6.57
CA ILE A 402 21.83 -21.92 -6.18
C ILE A 402 21.04 -21.14 -7.24
N ARG A 403 20.25 -20.17 -6.80
CA ARG A 403 19.51 -19.26 -7.68
C ARG A 403 19.99 -17.84 -7.47
N LEU A 404 20.24 -17.13 -8.57
CA LEU A 404 20.55 -15.70 -8.58
C LEU A 404 19.44 -14.95 -9.33
N GLU A 405 19.05 -13.81 -8.80
CA GLU A 405 17.97 -13.00 -9.35
C GLU A 405 18.37 -11.52 -9.37
N LEU A 406 17.99 -10.85 -10.44
CA LEU A 406 18.10 -9.39 -10.59
C LEU A 406 16.80 -8.86 -11.20
N GLY A 407 16.34 -7.72 -10.73
CA GLY A 407 15.13 -7.11 -11.26
C GLY A 407 15.10 -5.60 -11.11
N LEU A 408 14.15 -5.01 -11.81
CA LEU A 408 13.90 -3.58 -11.80
C LEU A 408 12.40 -3.37 -11.94
N ALA A 409 11.84 -2.51 -11.08
CA ALA A 409 10.51 -1.98 -11.24
C ALA A 409 10.56 -0.46 -11.35
N LEU A 410 9.75 0.09 -12.23
CA LEU A 410 9.54 1.52 -12.44
C LEU A 410 8.07 1.80 -12.18
N ARG A 411 7.77 2.83 -11.40
CA ARG A 411 6.42 3.35 -11.24
C ARG A 411 6.45 4.84 -11.53
N SER A 412 5.71 5.25 -12.56
CA SER A 412 5.42 6.65 -12.84
C SER A 412 4.08 6.98 -12.23
N ILE A 413 4.03 8.00 -11.41
CA ILE A 413 2.82 8.50 -10.77
C ILE A 413 2.56 9.89 -11.33
N ASN A 414 1.37 10.09 -11.88
CA ASN A 414 0.94 11.37 -12.41
C ASN A 414 -0.49 11.60 -11.95
N TYR A 415 -0.75 12.74 -11.32
CA TYR A 415 -2.12 13.11 -10.99
C TYR A 415 -2.36 14.60 -11.16
N SER A 416 -3.62 14.94 -11.45
CA SER A 416 -4.17 16.28 -11.35
C SER A 416 -5.14 16.33 -10.17
N LEU A 417 -5.11 17.44 -9.45
CA LEU A 417 -6.05 17.80 -8.38
C LEU A 417 -6.79 19.07 -8.79
N ASP A 418 -8.13 18.97 -8.83
CA ASP A 418 -9.02 20.13 -8.82
C ASP A 418 -9.63 20.23 -7.41
N GLN A 419 -9.33 21.31 -6.70
CA GLN A 419 -9.81 21.56 -5.34
C GLN A 419 -10.68 22.80 -5.29
N PHE A 420 -11.81 22.70 -4.60
CA PHE A 420 -12.73 23.80 -4.32
C PHE A 420 -12.80 24.01 -2.81
N ASP A 421 -12.48 25.22 -2.37
CA ASP A 421 -12.69 25.68 -1.00
C ASP A 421 -14.00 26.47 -0.97
N HIS A 422 -15.03 25.87 -0.40
CA HIS A 422 -16.37 26.46 -0.31
C HIS A 422 -16.47 27.49 0.84
N VAL A 423 -15.51 27.52 1.74
CA VAL A 423 -15.44 28.51 2.84
C VAL A 423 -14.79 29.79 2.35
N ALA A 424 -13.64 29.67 1.67
CA ALA A 424 -12.91 30.79 1.11
C ALA A 424 -13.38 31.19 -0.30
N GLU A 425 -14.35 30.47 -0.89
CA GLU A 425 -14.88 30.67 -2.25
C GLU A 425 -13.76 30.70 -3.31
N SER A 426 -12.79 29.82 -3.15
CA SER A 426 -11.62 29.75 -4.02
C SER A 426 -11.46 28.35 -4.65
N ASN A 427 -10.77 28.28 -5.76
CA ASN A 427 -10.39 27.03 -6.41
C ASN A 427 -8.89 26.97 -6.63
N ARG A 428 -8.36 25.76 -6.66
CA ARG A 428 -6.97 25.46 -6.94
C ARG A 428 -6.87 24.28 -7.88
N GLN A 429 -5.93 24.35 -8.82
CA GLN A 429 -5.54 23.24 -9.67
C GLN A 429 -4.07 22.91 -9.43
N GLN A 430 -3.74 21.63 -9.41
CA GLN A 430 -2.39 21.16 -9.18
C GLN A 430 -2.14 19.91 -10.01
N ASP A 431 -1.03 19.91 -10.75
CA ASP A 431 -0.54 18.74 -11.47
C ASP A 431 0.77 18.28 -10.83
N GLU A 432 0.84 16.99 -10.53
CA GLU A 432 2.01 16.40 -9.89
C GLU A 432 2.48 15.18 -10.67
N SER A 433 3.79 15.02 -10.77
CA SER A 433 4.37 13.81 -11.34
C SER A 433 5.71 13.48 -10.71
N TRP A 434 5.95 12.19 -10.48
CA TRP A 434 7.25 11.68 -10.08
C TRP A 434 7.45 10.25 -10.53
N MET A 435 8.68 9.78 -10.42
CA MET A 435 9.04 8.41 -10.78
C MET A 435 9.73 7.73 -9.61
N GLU A 436 9.33 6.50 -9.34
CA GLU A 436 9.96 5.63 -8.37
C GLU A 436 10.69 4.48 -9.09
N TRP A 437 11.90 4.22 -8.64
CA TRP A 437 12.76 3.16 -9.15
C TRP A 437 13.04 2.15 -8.06
N THR A 438 12.68 0.90 -8.28
CA THR A 438 12.96 -0.18 -7.34
C THR A 438 13.89 -1.19 -7.99
N ARG A 439 15.11 -1.25 -7.50
CA ARG A 439 16.11 -2.26 -7.87
C ARG A 439 15.95 -3.43 -6.93
N THR A 440 15.99 -4.65 -7.47
CA THR A 440 15.83 -5.87 -6.69
C THR A 440 16.93 -6.87 -7.02
N TRP A 441 17.27 -7.69 -6.04
CA TRP A 441 18.19 -8.79 -6.18
C TRP A 441 17.79 -9.94 -5.28
N GLY A 442 18.10 -11.16 -5.68
CA GLY A 442 17.77 -12.37 -4.95
C GLY A 442 18.88 -13.40 -4.99
N PHE A 443 19.01 -14.12 -3.90
CA PHE A 443 19.86 -15.27 -3.77
C PHE A 443 19.09 -16.42 -3.12
N GLY A 444 19.04 -17.58 -3.77
CA GLY A 444 18.35 -18.76 -3.28
C GLY A 444 19.28 -19.97 -3.18
N MET A 445 19.09 -20.78 -2.16
CA MET A 445 19.72 -22.09 -2.00
C MET A 445 18.63 -23.13 -1.81
N ARG A 446 18.60 -24.13 -2.68
CA ARG A 446 17.67 -25.24 -2.59
C ARG A 446 18.39 -26.50 -2.11
N PHE A 447 17.94 -27.00 -1.00
CA PHE A 447 18.36 -28.28 -0.43
C PHE A 447 17.34 -29.37 -0.70
N SER A 448 17.59 -30.60 -0.22
CA SER A 448 16.64 -31.71 -0.35
C SER A 448 15.32 -31.44 0.34
N ASP A 449 15.37 -30.82 1.53
CA ASP A 449 14.25 -30.72 2.46
C ASP A 449 13.92 -29.28 2.88
N LEU A 450 14.66 -28.29 2.36
CA LEU A 450 14.37 -26.89 2.61
C LEU A 450 14.85 -26.00 1.45
N GLU A 451 14.26 -24.84 1.32
CA GLU A 451 14.72 -23.77 0.44
C GLU A 451 14.97 -22.53 1.30
N LEU A 452 16.19 -21.98 1.21
CA LEU A 452 16.56 -20.72 1.81
C LEU A 452 16.65 -19.66 0.71
N ARG A 453 16.04 -18.51 0.93
CA ARG A 453 16.03 -17.42 -0.02
C ARG A 453 16.30 -16.09 0.69
N TYR A 454 17.17 -15.29 0.12
CA TYR A 454 17.35 -13.90 0.50
C TYR A 454 16.93 -13.00 -0.66
N THR A 455 16.19 -11.96 -0.36
CA THR A 455 15.77 -10.94 -1.33
C THR A 455 16.06 -9.57 -0.76
N GLY A 456 16.75 -8.76 -1.55
CA GLY A 456 16.96 -7.35 -1.27
C GLY A 456 16.25 -6.49 -2.30
N ARG A 457 15.73 -5.35 -1.86
CA ARG A 457 15.20 -4.33 -2.75
C ARG A 457 15.55 -2.94 -2.24
N MET A 458 15.73 -2.02 -3.17
CA MET A 458 16.01 -0.62 -2.89
C MET A 458 15.15 0.25 -3.80
N SER A 459 14.21 0.96 -3.20
CA SER A 459 13.37 1.94 -3.87
C SER A 459 13.94 3.34 -3.70
N THR A 460 13.96 4.10 -4.78
CA THR A 460 14.34 5.50 -4.79
C THR A 460 13.33 6.27 -5.63
N GLY A 461 13.03 7.49 -5.27
CA GLY A 461 12.14 8.34 -6.05
C GLY A 461 12.57 9.79 -5.99
N ASN A 462 12.11 10.56 -6.96
CA ASN A 462 12.29 11.99 -7.01
C ASN A 462 10.91 12.61 -7.08
N GLY A 463 10.60 13.54 -6.17
CA GLY A 463 9.35 14.25 -6.18
C GLY A 463 9.37 15.39 -5.17
N ARG A 464 8.59 16.38 -5.45
CA ARG A 464 8.36 17.53 -4.57
C ARG A 464 6.88 17.84 -4.54
N PRO A 465 6.04 16.98 -3.95
CA PRO A 465 4.62 17.25 -3.84
C PRO A 465 4.41 18.56 -3.05
N GLY A 466 3.40 19.30 -3.44
CA GLY A 466 3.04 20.54 -2.76
C GLY A 466 3.87 21.78 -3.11
N ILE A 467 4.77 21.74 -4.10
CA ILE A 467 5.56 22.92 -4.51
C ILE A 467 4.81 23.83 -5.48
N GLN A 468 3.84 23.35 -6.22
CA GLN A 468 3.20 24.16 -7.24
C GLN A 468 2.45 25.36 -6.66
N ASN A 469 2.87 26.54 -7.13
CA ASN A 469 2.20 27.84 -7.02
C ASN A 469 2.14 28.53 -5.66
N ASN A 470 3.20 28.48 -4.87
CA ASN A 470 3.42 29.53 -3.88
C ASN A 470 3.93 30.82 -4.55
N ASN A 471 3.10 31.43 -5.41
CA ASN A 471 3.24 32.84 -5.76
C ASN A 471 2.80 33.69 -4.55
N GLY A 472 3.65 33.79 -3.56
CA GLY A 472 3.43 34.54 -2.35
C GLY A 472 3.34 33.60 -1.16
N GLY A 473 4.50 33.34 -0.53
CA GLY A 473 4.58 32.60 0.70
C GLY A 473 3.72 33.26 1.79
N ILE A 474 2.52 32.79 1.94
CA ILE A 474 1.76 33.01 3.14
C ILE A 474 2.30 31.98 4.13
N LEU A 475 3.25 32.44 4.93
CA LEU A 475 3.53 31.85 6.21
C LEU A 475 2.23 31.95 7.00
N PHE A 476 1.48 30.87 7.07
CA PHE A 476 0.34 30.82 7.98
C PHE A 476 0.92 30.94 9.39
N ALA A 477 0.74 32.11 9.97
CA ALA A 477 1.00 32.30 11.38
C ALA A 477 0.11 31.29 12.13
N ALA A 478 0.71 30.47 12.97
CA ALA A 478 0.03 29.49 13.82
C ALA A 478 -1.04 30.10 14.75
N GLY A 479 -1.28 31.41 14.65
CA GLY A 479 -2.20 32.17 15.49
C GLY A 479 -3.68 32.09 15.11
N ASP A 480 -4.02 31.77 13.87
CA ASP A 480 -5.42 31.80 13.44
C ASP A 480 -6.18 30.48 13.64
N ALA A 481 -5.48 29.40 14.02
CA ALA A 481 -6.09 28.11 14.30
C ALA A 481 -6.60 27.96 15.76
N ALA A 482 -6.44 28.97 16.59
CA ALA A 482 -6.90 28.95 17.97
C ALA A 482 -8.44 28.85 18.04
N GLY A 483 -8.93 27.68 18.33
CA GLY A 483 -10.36 27.38 18.51
C GLY A 483 -11.04 26.65 17.37
N LYS A 484 -10.30 26.25 16.34
CA LYS A 484 -10.82 25.40 15.26
C LYS A 484 -10.14 24.04 15.37
N ASN A 485 -10.92 23.00 15.45
CA ASN A 485 -10.42 21.62 15.46
C ASN A 485 -9.98 21.22 14.04
N PHE A 486 -8.82 21.58 13.54
CA PHE A 486 -8.37 21.29 12.20
C PHE A 486 -7.13 20.41 12.21
N LEU A 487 -7.12 19.38 11.37
CA LEU A 487 -5.90 18.75 10.93
C LEU A 487 -5.28 19.66 9.87
N SER A 488 -4.22 20.36 10.22
CA SER A 488 -3.44 21.07 9.20
C SER A 488 -2.48 20.08 8.54
N ALA A 489 -2.60 19.92 7.23
CA ALA A 489 -1.55 19.32 6.45
C ALA A 489 -0.24 20.14 6.62
N PRO A 490 0.95 19.51 6.44
CA PRO A 490 2.21 20.21 6.57
C PRO A 490 2.21 21.48 5.70
N SER A 491 2.45 22.64 6.31
CA SER A 491 2.60 23.89 5.57
C SER A 491 3.99 23.91 4.95
N GLY A 492 4.10 23.57 3.68
CA GLY A 492 5.35 23.64 2.93
C GLY A 492 5.56 22.45 2.02
N ALA A 493 6.55 22.59 1.14
CA ALA A 493 6.90 21.54 0.20
C ALA A 493 7.58 20.38 0.92
N LEU A 494 7.00 19.19 0.86
CA LEU A 494 7.67 17.98 1.28
C LEU A 494 8.68 17.58 0.21
N SER A 495 9.96 17.84 0.43
CA SER A 495 11.02 17.39 -0.47
C SER A 495 11.51 16.01 -0.05
N LEU A 496 11.21 14.99 -0.86
CA LEU A 496 11.73 13.63 -0.70
C LEU A 496 12.91 13.35 -1.64
N THR A 497 13.69 14.38 -1.97
CA THR A 497 14.88 14.25 -2.80
C THR A 497 15.90 13.36 -2.09
N GLY A 498 16.27 12.27 -2.71
CA GLY A 498 17.27 11.34 -2.17
C GLY A 498 16.77 10.37 -1.11
N VAL A 499 15.48 10.31 -0.83
CA VAL A 499 14.89 9.28 0.04
C VAL A 499 15.06 7.91 -0.59
N LYS A 500 15.52 6.96 0.20
CA LYS A 500 15.69 5.56 -0.18
C LYS A 500 14.97 4.68 0.83
N VAL A 501 14.21 3.72 0.34
CA VAL A 501 13.69 2.62 1.14
C VAL A 501 14.49 1.37 0.79
N THR A 502 15.12 0.76 1.78
CA THR A 502 15.86 -0.49 1.60
C THR A 502 15.16 -1.59 2.39
N THR A 503 14.83 -2.68 1.70
CA THR A 503 14.13 -3.83 2.29
C THR A 503 14.96 -5.09 2.13
N HIS A 504 15.02 -5.89 3.18
CA HIS A 504 15.67 -7.19 3.23
C HIS A 504 14.68 -8.23 3.71
N GLN A 505 14.54 -9.32 2.98
CA GLN A 505 13.73 -10.46 3.36
C GLN A 505 14.57 -11.74 3.31
N ILE A 506 14.52 -12.52 4.36
CA ILE A 506 15.05 -13.88 4.40
C ILE A 506 13.85 -14.81 4.47
N SER A 507 13.74 -15.75 3.55
CA SER A 507 12.65 -16.71 3.51
C SER A 507 13.19 -18.13 3.62
N VAL A 508 12.63 -18.89 4.54
CA VAL A 508 12.89 -20.32 4.71
C VAL A 508 11.60 -21.06 4.42
N SER A 509 11.62 -21.98 3.48
CA SER A 509 10.47 -22.84 3.17
C SER A 509 10.84 -24.31 3.29
N VAL A 510 9.98 -25.06 3.99
CA VAL A 510 10.15 -26.50 4.23
C VAL A 510 8.98 -27.23 3.62
N PRO A 511 9.18 -28.00 2.53
CA PRO A 511 8.13 -28.82 1.94
C PRO A 511 7.82 -30.02 2.86
N ILE A 512 6.53 -30.29 3.04
CA ILE A 512 6.01 -31.48 3.72
C ILE A 512 5.67 -32.52 2.64
N ARG A 513 6.22 -33.72 2.78
CA ARG A 513 6.02 -34.84 1.83
C ARG A 513 5.07 -35.90 2.37
#